data_aac829e7d22bb6d36ea318f15fffba2f
#
_entry.id   aac829e7d22bb6d36ea318f15fffba2f
#
_cell.length_a   1.000
_cell.length_b   1.000
_cell.length_c   1.000
_cell.angle_alpha   90.00
_cell.angle_beta   90.00
_cell.angle_gamma   90.00
#
_symmetry.space_group_name_H-M   'P 1'
#
loop_
_entity.id
_entity.type
_entity.pdbx_description
1 polymer ?
#
loop_
_entity_poly.entity_id
_entity_poly.type
_entity_poly.pdbx_seq_one_letter_code
_entity_poly.pdbx_strand_id
1 'polypeptide(L)'
;NNEKELIDTIEEKLLNAINLRLRSDVEVGSCLSGGLDSSIIAGVVKHLFPSKQMKLFTAVFPNEAFDESNYAQLASNHVNGNWKTVSPTAEEFFRDIETLNYYQDLPVWSTSTYSQHRVMKLAADNGVKVVLDGQGADELFAGYSHHYMALWKENLGLKTFGLINEANQTIPSAYKLFGKQLLKDVFSLSVDYSNYFVENKKQFGKSKNEKLASSLNKQLALDYNGKLKS
;
A
#
# COMPACT_ATOMS: atom_id res chain seq x y z
N ASN A 1 25.27 -5.68 8.31
CA ASN A 1 24.99 -4.28 7.94
C ASN A 1 24.28 -3.63 9.11
N ASN A 2 24.72 -2.45 9.51
CA ASN A 2 24.08 -1.68 10.58
C ASN A 2 22.79 -1.06 10.00
N GLU A 3 21.68 -1.14 10.71
CA GLU A 3 20.37 -0.58 10.33
C GLU A 3 20.51 0.90 9.90
N LYS A 4 21.31 1.67 10.62
CA LYS A 4 21.58 3.06 10.29
C LYS A 4 22.22 3.23 8.90
N GLU A 5 23.21 2.41 8.54
CA GLU A 5 23.87 2.43 7.23
C GLU A 5 22.87 2.12 6.10
N LEU A 6 21.92 1.21 6.37
CA LEU A 6 20.87 0.90 5.40
C LEU A 6 19.92 2.08 5.20
N ILE A 7 19.48 2.73 6.27
CA ILE A 7 18.61 3.92 6.23
C ILE A 7 19.31 5.05 5.46
N ASP A 8 20.55 5.36 5.80
CA ASP A 8 21.33 6.40 5.13
C ASP A 8 21.47 6.12 3.62
N THR A 9 21.68 4.85 3.25
CA THR A 9 21.77 4.42 1.85
C THR A 9 20.44 4.57 1.11
N ILE A 10 19.31 4.23 1.76
CA ILE A 10 17.97 4.38 1.16
C ILE A 10 17.67 5.87 0.95
N GLU A 11 17.95 6.70 1.94
CA GLU A 11 17.79 8.16 1.85
C GLU A 11 18.58 8.74 0.68
N GLU A 12 19.87 8.44 0.58
CA GLU A 12 20.71 8.91 -0.51
C GLU A 12 20.17 8.52 -1.89
N LYS A 13 19.78 7.24 -2.05
CA LYS A 13 19.21 6.74 -3.31
C LYS A 13 17.87 7.41 -3.65
N LEU A 14 17.00 7.63 -2.67
CA LEU A 14 15.72 8.29 -2.88
C LEU A 14 15.90 9.76 -3.28
N LEU A 15 16.75 10.50 -2.58
CA LEU A 15 17.11 11.88 -2.92
C LEU A 15 17.64 11.99 -4.35
N ASN A 16 18.58 11.11 -4.71
CA ASN A 16 19.14 11.09 -6.06
C ASN A 16 18.11 10.73 -7.12
N ALA A 17 17.28 9.72 -6.88
CA ALA A 17 16.24 9.28 -7.81
C ALA A 17 15.22 10.40 -8.10
N ILE A 18 14.75 11.11 -7.08
CA ILE A 18 13.83 12.23 -7.23
C ILE A 18 14.49 13.41 -7.93
N ASN A 19 15.73 13.76 -7.54
CA ASN A 19 16.50 14.83 -8.17
C ASN A 19 16.68 14.60 -9.68
N LEU A 20 16.98 13.37 -10.09
CA LEU A 20 17.12 13.01 -11.51
C LEU A 20 15.81 13.19 -12.27
N ARG A 21 14.68 12.84 -11.68
CA ARG A 21 13.34 12.94 -12.30
C ARG A 21 12.81 14.37 -12.39
N LEU A 22 13.37 15.28 -11.62
CA LEU A 22 13.04 16.71 -11.70
C LEU A 22 13.79 17.46 -12.80
N ARG A 23 14.74 16.78 -13.49
CA ARG A 23 15.39 17.31 -14.71
C ARG A 23 14.42 17.19 -15.87
N SER A 24 13.75 18.29 -16.19
CA SER A 24 12.69 18.31 -17.19
C SER A 24 12.62 19.68 -17.86
N ASP A 25 12.32 19.68 -19.16
CA ASP A 25 12.08 20.89 -19.95
C ASP A 25 10.64 21.45 -19.72
N VAL A 26 9.82 20.75 -18.97
CA VAL A 26 8.47 21.15 -18.64
C VAL A 26 8.25 21.17 -17.14
N GLU A 27 7.17 21.82 -16.70
CA GLU A 27 6.80 21.81 -15.29
C GLU A 27 6.45 20.40 -14.82
N VAL A 28 7.07 20.00 -13.70
CA VAL A 28 6.81 18.73 -13.00
C VAL A 28 5.96 19.00 -11.77
N GLY A 29 4.82 18.30 -11.68
CA GLY A 29 3.97 18.26 -10.51
C GLY A 29 4.12 16.94 -9.74
N SER A 30 3.28 16.71 -8.74
CA SER A 30 3.21 15.44 -8.03
C SER A 30 1.78 15.06 -7.67
N CYS A 31 1.46 13.77 -7.74
CA CYS A 31 0.30 13.23 -7.06
C CYS A 31 0.54 13.28 -5.56
N LEU A 32 -0.50 13.61 -4.79
CA LEU A 32 -0.46 13.67 -3.32
C LEU A 32 -1.72 13.02 -2.75
N SER A 33 -1.63 11.77 -2.33
CA SER A 33 -2.77 11.06 -1.71
C SER A 33 -2.97 11.41 -0.24
N GLY A 34 -1.93 11.89 0.43
CA GLY A 34 -1.87 12.01 1.89
C GLY A 34 -1.23 10.80 2.56
N GLY A 35 -1.02 9.71 1.81
CA GLY A 35 -0.23 8.56 2.26
C GLY A 35 1.25 8.89 2.40
N LEU A 36 1.99 7.99 3.05
CA LEU A 36 3.41 8.17 3.37
C LEU A 36 4.26 8.42 2.13
N ASP A 37 4.11 7.59 1.09
CA ASP A 37 4.96 7.57 -0.10
C ASP A 37 4.87 8.87 -0.90
N SER A 38 3.66 9.33 -1.19
CA SER A 38 3.42 10.59 -1.90
C SER A 38 3.88 11.80 -1.08
N SER A 39 3.72 11.75 0.24
CA SER A 39 4.16 12.81 1.16
C SER A 39 5.69 12.89 1.26
N ILE A 40 6.38 11.74 1.25
CA ILE A 40 7.85 11.69 1.19
C ILE A 40 8.36 12.33 -0.10
N ILE A 41 7.77 12.00 -1.25
CA ILE A 41 8.17 12.61 -2.53
C ILE A 41 8.04 14.14 -2.47
N ALA A 42 6.90 14.65 -2.02
CA ALA A 42 6.68 16.09 -1.88
C ALA A 42 7.69 16.73 -0.89
N GLY A 43 7.97 16.06 0.23
CA GLY A 43 8.94 16.49 1.23
C GLY A 43 10.37 16.55 0.69
N VAL A 44 10.79 15.53 -0.05
CA VAL A 44 12.11 15.47 -0.71
C VAL A 44 12.25 16.59 -1.74
N VAL A 45 11.22 16.84 -2.56
CA VAL A 45 11.26 17.96 -3.51
C VAL A 45 11.42 19.28 -2.79
N LYS A 46 10.70 19.49 -1.69
CA LYS A 46 10.85 20.69 -0.85
C LYS A 46 12.23 20.81 -0.23
N HIS A 47 12.83 19.71 0.20
CA HIS A 47 14.19 19.67 0.73
C HIS A 47 15.23 20.05 -0.32
N LEU A 48 15.16 19.44 -1.51
CA LEU A 48 16.10 19.69 -2.60
C LEU A 48 15.93 21.09 -3.23
N PHE A 49 14.71 21.60 -3.29
CA PHE A 49 14.35 22.87 -3.93
C PHE A 49 13.45 23.72 -3.03
N PRO A 50 13.98 24.33 -1.94
CA PRO A 50 13.18 25.04 -0.94
C PRO A 50 12.32 26.18 -1.47
N SER A 51 12.75 26.84 -2.54
CA SER A 51 12.01 27.94 -3.19
C SER A 51 10.97 27.48 -4.20
N LYS A 52 10.98 26.21 -4.61
CA LYS A 52 10.04 25.68 -5.61
C LYS A 52 8.68 25.44 -4.97
N GLN A 53 7.64 26.05 -5.53
CA GLN A 53 6.26 25.75 -5.20
C GLN A 53 5.75 24.70 -6.21
N MET A 54 5.71 23.43 -5.78
CA MET A 54 5.23 22.35 -6.63
C MET A 54 3.70 22.32 -6.70
N LYS A 55 3.14 22.07 -7.88
CA LYS A 55 1.72 21.75 -8.05
C LYS A 55 1.47 20.31 -7.57
N LEU A 56 0.51 20.15 -6.66
CA LEU A 56 0.14 18.89 -6.03
C LEU A 56 -1.31 18.56 -6.36
N PHE A 57 -1.58 17.32 -6.74
CA PHE A 57 -2.87 16.89 -7.25
C PHE A 57 -3.42 15.73 -6.44
N THR A 58 -4.67 15.85 -5.98
CA THR A 58 -5.32 14.89 -5.08
C THR A 58 -6.74 14.58 -5.54
N ALA A 59 -7.13 13.30 -5.55
CA ALA A 59 -8.53 12.90 -5.54
C ALA A 59 -9.05 12.96 -4.11
N VAL A 60 -10.20 13.61 -3.91
CA VAL A 60 -10.85 13.76 -2.59
C VAL A 60 -12.23 13.14 -2.63
N PHE A 61 -12.67 12.57 -1.51
CA PHE A 61 -13.94 11.88 -1.36
C PHE A 61 -14.67 12.41 -0.10
N PRO A 62 -15.20 13.63 -0.14
CA PRO A 62 -15.78 14.27 1.04
C PRO A 62 -16.87 13.39 1.68
N ASN A 63 -16.83 13.27 3.00
CA ASN A 63 -17.73 12.48 3.84
C ASN A 63 -17.58 10.95 3.73
N GLU A 64 -16.58 10.45 3.00
CA GLU A 64 -16.29 9.03 2.96
C GLU A 64 -15.24 8.64 4.01
N ALA A 65 -15.39 7.45 4.61
CA ALA A 65 -14.51 6.98 5.68
C ALA A 65 -13.06 6.72 5.21
N PHE A 66 -12.85 6.59 3.90
CA PHE A 66 -11.55 6.39 3.26
C PHE A 66 -10.95 7.68 2.71
N ASP A 67 -11.56 8.85 2.94
CA ASP A 67 -11.03 10.12 2.48
C ASP A 67 -9.80 10.53 3.30
N GLU A 68 -8.66 10.62 2.61
CA GLU A 68 -7.38 11.03 3.19
C GLU A 68 -7.02 12.50 2.89
N SER A 69 -7.98 13.28 2.38
CA SER A 69 -7.76 14.68 1.96
C SER A 69 -7.17 15.57 3.06
N ASN A 70 -7.52 15.32 4.33
CA ASN A 70 -6.96 16.03 5.47
C ASN A 70 -5.43 15.84 5.60
N TYR A 71 -4.95 14.61 5.37
CA TYR A 71 -3.51 14.32 5.39
C TYR A 71 -2.79 14.93 4.18
N ALA A 72 -3.43 14.87 3.00
CA ALA A 72 -2.91 15.52 1.80
C ALA A 72 -2.79 17.04 1.99
N GLN A 73 -3.80 17.67 2.61
CA GLN A 73 -3.77 19.08 2.93
C GLN A 73 -2.65 19.46 3.91
N LEU A 74 -2.46 18.66 4.97
CA LEU A 74 -1.39 18.85 5.93
C LEU A 74 -0.01 18.74 5.27
N ALA A 75 0.21 17.70 4.44
CA ALA A 75 1.45 17.52 3.71
C ALA A 75 1.69 18.67 2.73
N SER A 76 0.67 19.10 1.98
CA SER A 76 0.75 20.22 1.05
C SER A 76 1.13 21.52 1.75
N ASN A 77 0.50 21.81 2.89
CA ASN A 77 0.81 23.00 3.70
C ASN A 77 2.26 22.97 4.19
N HIS A 78 2.73 21.81 4.66
CA HIS A 78 4.10 21.64 5.14
C HIS A 78 5.14 21.95 4.07
N VAL A 79 4.92 21.51 2.82
CA VAL A 79 5.83 21.75 1.71
C VAL A 79 5.58 23.07 0.98
N ASN A 80 4.60 23.86 1.40
CA ASN A 80 4.15 25.07 0.71
C ASN A 80 3.76 24.80 -0.75
N GLY A 81 3.03 23.71 -0.99
CA GLY A 81 2.62 23.27 -2.31
C GLY A 81 1.41 24.03 -2.85
N ASN A 82 1.27 24.09 -4.17
CA ASN A 82 0.05 24.58 -4.84
C ASN A 82 -0.92 23.40 -5.01
N TRP A 83 -1.76 23.19 -4.01
CA TRP A 83 -2.66 22.04 -3.91
C TRP A 83 -3.93 22.21 -4.75
N LYS A 84 -4.22 21.22 -5.58
CA LYS A 84 -5.40 21.13 -6.45
C LYS A 84 -6.10 19.81 -6.18
N THR A 85 -7.42 19.84 -6.13
CA THR A 85 -8.24 18.65 -5.84
C THR A 85 -9.27 18.39 -6.92
N VAL A 86 -9.64 17.13 -7.08
CA VAL A 86 -10.79 16.67 -7.86
C VAL A 86 -11.60 15.69 -7.04
N SER A 87 -12.92 15.77 -7.12
CA SER A 87 -13.82 14.79 -6.48
C SER A 87 -14.49 13.95 -7.58
N PRO A 88 -14.00 12.71 -7.85
CA PRO A 88 -14.62 11.84 -8.83
C PRO A 88 -16.03 11.43 -8.40
N THR A 89 -17.00 11.41 -9.34
CA THR A 89 -18.35 10.95 -9.08
C THR A 89 -18.69 9.69 -9.88
N ALA A 90 -19.73 8.97 -9.44
CA ALA A 90 -20.22 7.78 -10.15
C ALA A 90 -20.75 8.14 -11.54
N GLU A 91 -21.45 9.27 -11.68
CA GLU A 91 -21.98 9.74 -12.96
C GLU A 91 -20.86 10.03 -13.95
N GLU A 92 -19.80 10.68 -13.50
CA GLU A 92 -18.61 10.94 -14.31
C GLU A 92 -17.93 9.63 -14.70
N PHE A 93 -17.83 8.66 -13.81
CA PHE A 93 -17.26 7.34 -14.10
C PHE A 93 -18.01 6.66 -15.25
N PHE A 94 -19.33 6.58 -15.17
CA PHE A 94 -20.13 5.93 -16.22
C PHE A 94 -20.06 6.66 -17.56
N ARG A 95 -19.92 7.98 -17.54
CA ARG A 95 -19.72 8.77 -18.77
C ARG A 95 -18.35 8.52 -19.41
N ASP A 96 -17.31 8.41 -18.60
CA ASP A 96 -15.92 8.42 -19.04
C ASP A 96 -15.34 7.00 -19.27
N ILE A 97 -16.06 5.93 -18.84
CA ILE A 97 -15.53 4.55 -18.81
C ILE A 97 -15.09 4.02 -20.18
N GLU A 98 -15.82 4.33 -21.26
CA GLU A 98 -15.44 3.89 -22.60
C GLU A 98 -14.13 4.52 -23.06
N THR A 99 -13.96 5.81 -22.79
CA THR A 99 -12.72 6.55 -23.09
C THR A 99 -11.57 6.01 -22.26
N LEU A 100 -11.80 5.72 -20.98
CA LEU A 100 -10.78 5.17 -20.10
C LEU A 100 -10.35 3.77 -20.55
N ASN A 101 -11.29 2.88 -20.89
CA ASN A 101 -11.00 1.57 -21.46
C ASN A 101 -10.16 1.64 -22.73
N TYR A 102 -10.47 2.62 -23.60
CA TYR A 102 -9.72 2.85 -24.83
C TYR A 102 -8.24 3.20 -24.53
N TYR A 103 -7.99 4.11 -23.58
CA TYR A 103 -6.61 4.51 -23.23
C TYR A 103 -5.85 3.46 -22.40
N GLN A 104 -6.56 2.60 -21.68
CA GLN A 104 -5.95 1.54 -20.87
C GLN A 104 -5.68 0.26 -21.66
N ASP A 105 -6.23 0.12 -22.87
CA ASP A 105 -6.22 -1.11 -23.68
C ASP A 105 -6.80 -2.35 -22.94
N LEU A 106 -7.41 -2.15 -21.80
CA LEU A 106 -8.00 -3.17 -20.92
C LEU A 106 -9.27 -2.64 -20.26
N PRO A 107 -10.24 -3.51 -19.94
CA PRO A 107 -11.38 -3.11 -19.13
C PRO A 107 -10.96 -2.58 -17.77
N VAL A 108 -11.56 -1.47 -17.35
CA VAL A 108 -11.33 -0.93 -15.99
C VAL A 108 -11.92 -1.88 -14.96
N TRP A 109 -11.08 -2.39 -14.09
CA TRP A 109 -11.43 -3.38 -13.06
C TRP A 109 -11.48 -2.80 -11.64
N SER A 110 -11.07 -1.53 -11.47
CA SER A 110 -11.05 -0.86 -10.17
C SER A 110 -11.38 0.62 -10.30
N THR A 111 -12.16 1.14 -9.35
CA THR A 111 -12.45 2.58 -9.23
C THR A 111 -11.20 3.41 -8.93
N SER A 112 -10.14 2.80 -8.38
CA SER A 112 -8.85 3.44 -8.15
C SER A 112 -8.22 3.90 -9.48
N THR A 113 -8.33 3.10 -10.54
CA THR A 113 -7.85 3.45 -11.89
C THR A 113 -8.57 4.70 -12.41
N TYR A 114 -9.88 4.82 -12.16
CA TYR A 114 -10.62 6.01 -12.54
C TYR A 114 -10.22 7.24 -11.73
N SER A 115 -10.03 7.08 -10.43
CA SER A 115 -9.55 8.18 -9.56
C SER A 115 -8.20 8.71 -10.04
N GLN A 116 -7.27 7.80 -10.38
CA GLN A 116 -5.97 8.17 -10.95
C GLN A 116 -6.13 8.91 -12.29
N HIS A 117 -7.01 8.44 -13.19
CA HIS A 117 -7.31 9.13 -14.44
C HIS A 117 -7.80 10.57 -14.20
N ARG A 118 -8.67 10.79 -13.21
CA ARG A 118 -9.17 12.13 -12.86
C ARG A 118 -8.07 13.04 -12.31
N VAL A 119 -7.14 12.49 -11.53
CA VAL A 119 -5.96 13.22 -11.04
C VAL A 119 -5.04 13.61 -12.21
N MET A 120 -4.77 12.69 -13.14
CA MET A 120 -3.97 12.98 -14.34
C MET A 120 -4.61 14.04 -15.22
N LYS A 121 -5.95 13.97 -15.40
CA LYS A 121 -6.71 15.00 -16.11
C LYS A 121 -6.59 16.36 -15.39
N LEU A 122 -6.75 16.41 -14.08
CA LEU A 122 -6.58 17.64 -13.31
C LEU A 122 -5.19 18.24 -13.49
N ALA A 123 -4.13 17.40 -13.51
CA ALA A 123 -2.77 17.85 -13.77
C ALA A 123 -2.63 18.47 -15.17
N ALA A 124 -3.15 17.80 -16.19
CA ALA A 124 -3.16 18.29 -17.58
C ALA A 124 -3.92 19.61 -17.71
N ASP A 125 -5.12 19.73 -17.12
CA ASP A 125 -5.94 20.94 -17.10
C ASP A 125 -5.24 22.13 -16.41
N ASN A 126 -4.26 21.85 -15.52
CA ASN A 126 -3.40 22.85 -14.88
C ASN A 126 -2.03 23.04 -15.58
N GLY A 127 -1.88 22.54 -16.83
CA GLY A 127 -0.70 22.72 -17.65
C GLY A 127 0.50 21.83 -17.27
N VAL A 128 0.31 20.85 -16.40
CA VAL A 128 1.37 19.93 -15.98
C VAL A 128 1.34 18.68 -16.86
N LYS A 129 2.47 18.38 -17.51
CA LYS A 129 2.63 17.22 -18.40
C LYS A 129 3.32 16.04 -17.73
N VAL A 130 4.07 16.28 -16.68
CA VAL A 130 4.82 15.26 -15.94
C VAL A 130 4.48 15.34 -14.47
N VAL A 131 4.10 14.23 -13.89
CA VAL A 131 3.84 14.12 -12.45
C VAL A 131 4.72 13.04 -11.83
N LEU A 132 5.21 13.29 -10.63
CA LEU A 132 5.80 12.27 -9.77
C LEU A 132 4.66 11.55 -9.04
N ASP A 133 4.81 10.25 -8.85
CA ASP A 133 3.83 9.42 -8.15
C ASP A 133 4.53 8.49 -7.16
N GLY A 134 3.86 8.15 -6.07
CA GLY A 134 4.31 7.20 -5.05
C GLY A 134 4.13 5.73 -5.43
N GLN A 135 3.55 5.44 -6.59
CA GLN A 135 3.30 4.07 -7.04
C GLN A 135 4.59 3.25 -7.11
N GLY A 136 4.54 2.01 -6.62
CA GLY A 136 5.68 1.11 -6.54
C GLY A 136 6.44 1.15 -5.21
N ALA A 137 6.15 2.09 -4.31
CA ALA A 137 6.79 2.17 -3.01
C ALA A 137 6.36 1.03 -2.08
N ASP A 138 5.08 0.69 -2.05
CA ASP A 138 4.56 -0.45 -1.28
C ASP A 138 5.19 -1.78 -1.71
N GLU A 139 5.46 -1.96 -3.01
CA GLU A 139 6.15 -3.12 -3.55
C GLU A 139 7.61 -3.19 -3.10
N LEU A 140 8.28 -2.06 -2.99
CA LEU A 140 9.68 -1.97 -2.57
C LEU A 140 9.85 -2.10 -1.06
N PHE A 141 8.94 -1.51 -0.28
CA PHE A 141 9.06 -1.36 1.18
C PHE A 141 8.08 -2.24 1.95
N ALA A 142 7.48 -3.23 1.28
CA ALA A 142 6.55 -4.18 1.89
C ALA A 142 5.33 -3.50 2.55
N GLY A 143 4.74 -2.49 1.89
CA GLY A 143 3.60 -1.75 2.40
C GLY A 143 2.29 -2.53 2.44
N TYR A 144 2.17 -3.65 1.71
CA TYR A 144 0.95 -4.46 1.69
C TYR A 144 0.94 -5.59 2.71
N SER A 145 -0.22 -5.89 3.27
CA SER A 145 -0.40 -6.98 4.24
C SER A 145 0.05 -8.35 3.69
N HIS A 146 -0.11 -8.60 2.39
CA HIS A 146 0.28 -9.87 1.78
C HIS A 146 1.80 -10.09 1.76
N HIS A 147 2.65 -9.06 1.83
CA HIS A 147 4.10 -9.21 1.97
C HIS A 147 4.45 -9.88 3.31
N TYR A 148 3.79 -9.47 4.40
CA TYR A 148 3.97 -10.11 5.71
C TYR A 148 3.47 -11.54 5.70
N MET A 149 2.38 -11.82 4.96
CA MET A 149 1.86 -13.17 4.79
C MET A 149 2.81 -14.08 4.03
N ALA A 150 3.48 -13.57 2.98
CA ALA A 150 4.51 -14.31 2.24
C ALA A 150 5.70 -14.66 3.15
N LEU A 151 6.21 -13.68 3.91
CA LEU A 151 7.29 -13.88 4.88
C LEU A 151 6.92 -14.96 5.91
N TRP A 152 5.71 -14.93 6.44
CA TRP A 152 5.26 -15.95 7.41
C TRP A 152 5.12 -17.33 6.77
N LYS A 153 4.64 -17.42 5.51
CA LYS A 153 4.58 -18.71 4.79
C LYS A 153 5.96 -19.35 4.61
N GLU A 154 6.95 -18.56 4.24
CA GLU A 154 8.34 -19.05 4.08
C GLU A 154 8.91 -19.53 5.42
N ASN A 155 8.70 -18.79 6.49
CA ASN A 155 9.19 -19.14 7.81
C ASN A 155 8.48 -20.37 8.40
N LEU A 156 7.19 -20.57 8.14
CA LEU A 156 6.43 -21.79 8.54
C LEU A 156 6.98 -23.07 7.89
N GLY A 157 7.58 -22.96 6.69
CA GLY A 157 8.21 -24.10 6.01
C GLY A 157 9.59 -24.48 6.54
N LEU A 158 10.31 -23.59 7.21
CA LEU A 158 11.73 -23.75 7.43
C LEU A 158 12.20 -23.99 8.88
N LYS A 159 11.54 -23.52 9.94
CA LYS A 159 11.90 -23.83 11.35
C LYS A 159 10.86 -23.35 12.35
N THR A 160 10.26 -24.24 13.11
CA THR A 160 9.22 -23.99 14.12
C THR A 160 9.65 -23.09 15.31
N PHE A 161 10.93 -22.96 15.60
CA PHE A 161 11.44 -22.20 16.75
C PHE A 161 11.78 -20.72 16.44
N GLY A 162 12.15 -20.39 15.20
CA GLY A 162 12.38 -18.99 14.78
C GLY A 162 11.10 -18.18 14.68
N LEU A 163 9.99 -18.84 14.34
CA LEU A 163 8.67 -18.27 14.14
C LEU A 163 8.08 -17.54 15.34
N ILE A 164 8.27 -18.09 16.56
CA ILE A 164 7.69 -17.48 17.77
C ILE A 164 8.35 -16.13 18.06
N ASN A 165 9.63 -16.02 17.79
CA ASN A 165 10.38 -14.80 18.05
C ASN A 165 10.12 -13.71 17.00
N GLU A 166 10.08 -14.08 15.72
CA GLU A 166 9.72 -13.14 14.63
C GLU A 166 8.24 -12.74 14.67
N ALA A 167 7.34 -13.68 14.95
CA ALA A 167 5.93 -13.38 15.13
C ALA A 167 5.69 -12.41 16.29
N ASN A 168 6.39 -12.59 17.42
CA ASN A 168 6.29 -11.68 18.57
C ASN A 168 6.80 -10.26 18.27
N GLN A 169 7.70 -10.10 17.30
CA GLN A 169 8.22 -8.79 16.89
C GLN A 169 7.39 -8.15 15.77
N THR A 170 6.91 -8.96 14.81
CA THR A 170 6.22 -8.45 13.60
C THR A 170 4.71 -8.32 13.76
N ILE A 171 4.06 -9.22 14.52
CA ILE A 171 2.60 -9.18 14.73
C ILE A 171 2.12 -7.88 15.37
N PRO A 172 2.73 -7.34 16.43
CA PRO A 172 2.26 -6.09 17.02
C PRO A 172 2.36 -4.90 16.07
N SER A 173 3.44 -4.84 15.29
CA SER A 173 3.65 -3.78 14.30
C SER A 173 2.71 -3.91 13.13
N ALA A 174 2.56 -5.11 12.59
CA ALA A 174 1.64 -5.41 11.51
C ALA A 174 0.17 -5.21 11.94
N TYR A 175 -0.20 -5.59 13.18
CA TYR A 175 -1.54 -5.33 13.70
C TYR A 175 -1.82 -3.83 13.88
N LYS A 176 -0.83 -3.06 14.32
CA LYS A 176 -0.96 -1.60 14.44
C LYS A 176 -1.17 -0.92 13.08
N LEU A 177 -0.52 -1.43 12.03
CA LEU A 177 -0.61 -0.90 10.66
C LEU A 177 -1.88 -1.35 9.94
N PHE A 178 -2.23 -2.63 10.02
CA PHE A 178 -3.27 -3.25 9.18
C PHE A 178 -4.54 -3.66 9.94
N GLY A 179 -4.52 -3.58 11.26
CA GLY A 179 -5.70 -3.79 12.11
C GLY A 179 -6.44 -5.12 11.85
N LYS A 180 -7.77 -5.03 11.68
CA LYS A 180 -8.65 -6.21 11.48
C LYS A 180 -8.39 -6.94 10.15
N GLN A 181 -7.82 -6.28 9.15
CA GLN A 181 -7.51 -6.92 7.87
C GLN A 181 -6.44 -7.99 8.05
N LEU A 182 -5.38 -7.70 8.81
CA LEU A 182 -4.34 -8.68 9.13
C LEU A 182 -4.92 -9.95 9.76
N LEU A 183 -5.89 -9.81 10.68
CA LEU A 183 -6.53 -10.99 11.30
C LEU A 183 -7.30 -11.84 10.29
N LYS A 184 -7.98 -11.22 9.31
CA LYS A 184 -8.67 -11.93 8.23
C LYS A 184 -7.68 -12.67 7.33
N ASP A 185 -6.58 -12.02 6.98
CA ASP A 185 -5.55 -12.58 6.11
C ASP A 185 -4.83 -13.76 6.80
N VAL A 186 -4.51 -13.64 8.10
CA VAL A 186 -3.96 -14.74 8.92
C VAL A 186 -4.94 -15.90 9.01
N PHE A 187 -6.24 -15.62 9.18
CA PHE A 187 -7.26 -16.67 9.23
C PHE A 187 -7.42 -17.37 7.88
N SER A 188 -7.48 -16.63 6.77
CA SER A 188 -7.50 -17.19 5.41
C SER A 188 -6.29 -18.07 5.16
N LEU A 189 -5.10 -17.64 5.60
CA LEU A 189 -3.88 -18.43 5.48
C LEU A 189 -3.98 -19.77 6.22
N SER A 190 -4.54 -19.78 7.43
CA SER A 190 -4.69 -21.00 8.22
C SER A 190 -5.62 -22.01 7.54
N VAL A 191 -6.66 -21.50 6.85
CA VAL A 191 -7.61 -22.32 6.06
C VAL A 191 -6.95 -22.84 4.80
N ASP A 192 -6.23 -22.01 4.05
CA ASP A 192 -5.51 -22.40 2.83
C ASP A 192 -4.41 -23.42 3.14
N TYR A 193 -3.69 -23.23 4.23
CA TYR A 193 -2.66 -24.18 4.70
C TYR A 193 -3.27 -25.50 5.11
N SER A 194 -4.42 -25.49 5.78
CA SER A 194 -5.18 -26.69 6.13
C SER A 194 -5.64 -27.44 4.87
N ASN A 195 -6.19 -26.74 3.88
CA ASN A 195 -6.62 -27.33 2.61
C ASN A 195 -5.45 -27.88 1.80
N TYR A 196 -4.32 -27.16 1.75
CA TYR A 196 -3.10 -27.63 1.12
C TYR A 196 -2.61 -28.96 1.71
N PHE A 197 -2.63 -29.10 3.04
CA PHE A 197 -2.26 -30.36 3.72
C PHE A 197 -3.28 -31.48 3.47
N VAL A 198 -4.56 -31.17 3.40
CA VAL A 198 -5.61 -32.15 3.11
C VAL A 198 -5.48 -32.68 1.68
N GLU A 199 -5.23 -31.82 0.71
CA GLU A 199 -5.07 -32.19 -0.70
C GLU A 199 -3.77 -32.96 -0.95
N ASN A 200 -2.69 -32.65 -0.25
CA ASN A 200 -1.40 -33.30 -0.40
C ASN A 200 -1.16 -34.47 0.58
N LYS A 201 -2.19 -34.95 1.24
CA LYS A 201 -2.15 -36.06 2.21
C LYS A 201 -1.41 -37.31 1.72
N LYS A 202 -1.36 -37.57 0.42
CA LYS A 202 -0.68 -38.71 -0.19
C LYS A 202 0.84 -38.57 -0.26
N GLN A 203 1.37 -37.35 -0.21
CA GLN A 203 2.82 -37.07 -0.31
C GLN A 203 3.54 -36.99 1.05
N PHE A 204 2.82 -36.55 2.09
CA PHE A 204 3.38 -36.45 3.43
C PHE A 204 2.74 -37.50 4.32
N GLY A 205 3.49 -38.61 4.57
CA GLY A 205 3.03 -39.66 5.46
C GLY A 205 2.50 -39.13 6.80
N LYS A 206 1.58 -39.91 7.41
CA LYS A 206 0.89 -39.59 8.69
C LYS A 206 1.88 -39.12 9.74
N SER A 207 2.09 -37.80 9.85
CA SER A 207 2.98 -37.16 10.80
C SER A 207 2.21 -36.49 11.92
N LYS A 208 2.85 -36.37 13.07
CA LYS A 208 2.41 -35.67 14.30
C LYS A 208 1.83 -34.25 14.08
N ASN A 209 2.03 -33.66 12.92
CA ASN A 209 1.62 -32.31 12.54
C ASN A 209 0.11 -32.18 12.25
N GLU A 210 -0.62 -33.28 11.94
CA GLU A 210 -2.07 -33.22 11.72
C GLU A 210 -2.84 -32.82 13.00
N LYS A 211 -2.38 -33.24 14.17
CA LYS A 211 -3.00 -32.86 15.46
C LYS A 211 -2.75 -31.40 15.81
N LEU A 212 -1.58 -30.88 15.45
CA LEU A 212 -1.21 -29.48 15.73
C LEU A 212 -2.01 -28.52 14.84
N ALA A 213 -2.12 -28.79 13.54
CA ALA A 213 -2.88 -27.96 12.60
C ALA A 213 -4.38 -27.93 12.93
N SER A 214 -4.98 -29.09 13.30
CA SER A 214 -6.40 -29.15 13.69
C SER A 214 -6.66 -28.45 15.03
N SER A 215 -5.72 -28.48 15.97
CA SER A 215 -5.85 -27.81 17.27
C SER A 215 -5.69 -26.27 17.11
N LEU A 216 -4.75 -25.82 16.25
CA LEU A 216 -4.56 -24.40 15.94
C LEU A 216 -5.79 -23.79 15.24
N ASN A 217 -6.36 -24.49 14.24
CA ASN A 217 -7.55 -24.06 13.54
C ASN A 217 -8.78 -23.99 14.47
N LYS A 218 -8.88 -24.93 15.42
CA LYS A 218 -9.97 -24.93 16.39
C LYS A 218 -9.85 -23.77 17.39
N GLN A 219 -8.64 -23.47 17.84
CA GLN A 219 -8.38 -22.35 18.76
C GLN A 219 -8.62 -20.99 18.08
N LEU A 220 -8.11 -20.82 16.86
CA LEU A 220 -8.30 -19.58 16.07
C LEU A 220 -9.78 -19.34 15.71
N ALA A 221 -10.52 -20.38 15.39
CA ALA A 221 -11.96 -20.27 15.12
C ALA A 221 -12.78 -19.92 16.37
N LEU A 222 -12.39 -20.41 17.55
CA LEU A 222 -13.00 -20.07 18.83
C LEU A 222 -12.74 -18.61 19.22
N ASP A 223 -11.50 -18.14 19.06
CA ASP A 223 -11.11 -16.75 19.33
C ASP A 223 -11.77 -15.76 18.39
N TYR A 224 -11.91 -16.13 17.10
CA TYR A 224 -12.58 -15.31 16.10
C TYR A 224 -14.09 -15.17 16.38
N ASN A 225 -14.78 -16.28 16.65
CA ASN A 225 -16.22 -16.27 16.99
C ASN A 225 -16.52 -15.63 18.35
N GLY A 226 -15.60 -15.66 19.30
CA GLY A 226 -15.74 -15.00 20.59
C GLY A 226 -15.62 -13.47 20.50
N LYS A 227 -14.83 -12.94 19.58
CA LYS A 227 -14.62 -11.50 19.39
C LYS A 227 -15.65 -10.82 18.50
N LEU A 228 -16.41 -11.57 17.71
CA LEU A 228 -17.50 -11.02 16.87
C LEU A 228 -18.80 -10.80 17.65
N LYS A 229 -18.91 -11.31 18.87
CA LYS A 229 -20.11 -11.20 19.72
C LYS A 229 -19.99 -10.17 20.84
N SER A 230 -18.87 -9.52 20.98
CA SER A 230 -18.60 -8.39 21.87
C SER A 230 -18.39 -7.09 21.08
#